data_989ee4bf1a4c857a82b50136640d0a74
#
_entry.id   989ee4bf1a4c857a82b50136640d0a74
#
_cell.length_a   1.000
_cell.length_b   1.000
_cell.length_c   1.000
_cell.angle_alpha   90.00
_cell.angle_beta   90.00
_cell.angle_gamma   90.00
#
_symmetry.space_group_name_H-M   'P 1'
#
loop_
_entity.id
_entity.type
_entity.pdbx_description
1 polymer ?
#
loop_
_entity_poly.entity_id
_entity_poly.type
_entity_poly.pdbx_seq_one_letter_code
_entity_poly.pdbx_strand_id
1 'polypeptide(L)' 'VSLDRGRAWKLFGAPTDQVGSVNDPRMHEDFGVRWNEKWIYRGEDGKSVERVVLWNRYDLAGAFDVRPDGRGEPVVLPAA' A
#
# COMPACT_ATOMS: atom_id res chain seq x y z
N VAL A 1 16.82 3.24 0.09
CA VAL A 1 16.60 1.85 0.54
C VAL A 1 15.11 1.65 0.74
N SER A 2 14.54 0.67 0.07
CA SER A 2 13.12 0.40 0.22
C SER A 2 12.84 -0.37 1.52
N LEU A 3 11.66 -0.13 2.06
CA LEU A 3 11.18 -0.81 3.26
C LEU A 3 10.81 -2.25 2.88
N ASP A 4 11.31 -3.24 3.61
CA ASP A 4 10.94 -4.62 3.34
C ASP A 4 9.53 -4.94 3.86
N ARG A 5 8.98 -6.08 3.43
CA ARG A 5 7.59 -6.45 3.76
C ARG A 5 7.36 -6.61 5.26
N GLY A 6 8.32 -7.22 5.96
CA GLY A 6 8.22 -7.42 7.41
C GLY A 6 8.23 -6.11 8.17
N ARG A 7 9.11 -5.20 7.79
CA ARG A 7 9.18 -3.87 8.41
C ARG A 7 7.93 -3.04 8.09
N ALA A 8 7.44 -3.13 6.85
CA ALA A 8 6.21 -2.44 6.47
C ALA A 8 5.02 -2.95 7.30
N TRP A 9 4.94 -4.26 7.51
CA TRP A 9 3.90 -4.83 8.35
C TRP A 9 3.95 -4.30 9.77
N LYS A 10 5.17 -4.18 10.34
CA LYS A 10 5.33 -3.62 11.68
C LYS A 10 4.99 -2.14 11.74
N LEU A 11 5.35 -1.40 10.70
CA LEU A 11 5.11 0.05 10.66
C LEU A 11 3.64 0.39 10.46
N PHE A 12 2.99 -0.28 9.50
CA PHE A 12 1.62 0.03 9.11
C PHE A 12 0.59 -0.85 9.82
N GLY A 13 0.99 -1.98 10.37
CA GLY A 13 0.10 -2.97 10.94
C GLY A 13 -0.50 -3.90 9.88
N ALA A 14 -1.37 -4.80 10.32
CA ALA A 14 -2.04 -5.72 9.42
C ALA A 14 -3.04 -4.97 8.54
N PRO A 15 -3.03 -5.17 7.22
CA PRO A 15 -3.99 -4.51 6.35
C PRO A 15 -5.40 -5.06 6.56
N THR A 16 -6.40 -4.22 6.30
CA THR A 16 -7.79 -4.65 6.33
C THR A 16 -8.09 -5.63 5.21
N ASP A 17 -7.57 -5.33 4.00
CA ASP A 17 -7.72 -6.16 2.82
C ASP A 17 -6.40 -6.25 2.07
N GLN A 18 -6.25 -7.34 1.32
CA GLN A 18 -5.11 -7.54 0.43
C GLN A 18 -5.65 -7.88 -0.96
N VAL A 19 -5.12 -7.20 -1.98
CA VAL A 19 -5.49 -7.44 -3.39
C VAL A 19 -4.24 -7.90 -4.12
N GLY A 20 -4.37 -8.99 -4.88
CA GLY A 20 -3.23 -9.56 -5.59
C GLY A 20 -2.31 -10.35 -4.67
N SER A 21 -1.10 -10.59 -5.12
CA SER A 21 -0.08 -11.28 -4.34
C SER A 21 1.30 -11.02 -4.92
N VAL A 22 2.33 -11.38 -4.15
CA VAL A 22 3.72 -11.22 -4.58
C VAL A 22 4.01 -12.00 -5.88
N ASN A 23 3.26 -13.07 -6.13
CA ASN A 23 3.42 -13.91 -7.32
C ASN A 23 2.37 -13.65 -8.42
N ASP A 24 1.51 -12.65 -8.22
CA ASP A 24 0.49 -12.34 -9.23
C ASP A 24 1.17 -11.80 -10.49
N PRO A 25 0.96 -12.42 -11.66
CA PRO A 25 1.57 -11.94 -12.89
C PRO A 25 0.93 -10.67 -13.43
N ARG A 26 -0.26 -10.32 -12.94
CA ARG A 26 -0.97 -9.12 -13.39
C ARG A 26 -0.41 -7.89 -12.69
N MET A 27 -0.31 -6.81 -13.46
CA MET A 27 0.12 -5.51 -12.93
C MET A 27 -1.01 -4.51 -13.07
N HIS A 28 -1.13 -3.68 -12.06
CA HIS A 28 -2.12 -2.60 -12.01
C HIS A 28 -1.40 -1.28 -11.79
N GLU A 29 -2.11 -0.18 -11.92
CA GLU A 29 -1.55 1.13 -11.68
C GLU A 29 -2.53 1.99 -10.88
N ASP A 30 -2.06 2.50 -9.74
CA ASP A 30 -2.79 3.44 -8.90
C ASP A 30 -1.83 4.56 -8.50
N PHE A 31 -2.32 5.79 -8.49
CA PHE A 31 -1.54 6.98 -8.08
C PHE A 31 -0.23 7.12 -8.86
N GLY A 32 -0.21 6.66 -10.12
CA GLY A 32 0.99 6.72 -10.96
C GLY A 32 2.02 5.65 -10.65
N VAL A 33 1.68 4.66 -9.85
CA VAL A 33 2.59 3.59 -9.41
C VAL A 33 2.06 2.24 -9.87
N ARG A 34 2.94 1.42 -10.45
CA ARG A 34 2.60 0.06 -10.87
C ARG A 34 2.81 -0.91 -9.72
N TRP A 35 1.84 -1.82 -9.54
CA TRP A 35 1.87 -2.77 -8.44
C TRP A 35 1.23 -4.10 -8.85
N ASN A 36 1.60 -5.17 -8.15
CA ASN A 36 0.94 -6.46 -8.29
C ASN A 36 0.31 -6.94 -6.98
N GLU A 37 0.60 -6.26 -5.88
CA GLU A 37 -0.07 -6.51 -4.59
C GLU A 37 -0.38 -5.18 -3.93
N LYS A 38 -1.55 -5.08 -3.33
CA LYS A 38 -2.02 -3.86 -2.68
C LYS A 38 -2.55 -4.21 -1.31
N TRP A 39 -2.03 -3.54 -0.29
CA TRP A 39 -2.54 -3.61 1.08
C TRP A 39 -3.46 -2.41 1.30
N ILE A 40 -4.68 -2.68 1.73
CA ILE A 40 -5.69 -1.65 1.93
C ILE A 40 -5.95 -1.51 3.43
N TYR A 41 -5.86 -0.29 3.93
CA TYR A 41 -6.17 0.05 5.32
C TYR A 41 -7.42 0.90 5.34
N ARG A 42 -8.48 0.37 5.97
CA ARG A 42 -9.75 1.07 6.05
C ARG A 42 -9.92 1.74 7.39
N GLY A 43 -10.81 2.75 7.45
CA GLY A 43 -11.15 3.42 8.67
C GLY A 43 -12.05 2.58 9.57
N GLU A 44 -12.47 3.16 10.68
CA GLU A 44 -13.32 2.48 11.67
C GLU A 44 -14.66 2.04 11.10
N ASP A 45 -15.15 2.74 10.07
CA ASP A 45 -16.40 2.38 9.40
C ASP A 45 -16.26 1.11 8.54
N GLY A 46 -15.05 0.61 8.34
CA GLY A 46 -14.77 -0.56 7.52
C GLY A 46 -14.99 -0.35 6.03
N LYS A 47 -15.29 0.87 5.61
CA LYS A 47 -15.62 1.21 4.21
C LYS A 47 -14.65 2.22 3.60
N SER A 48 -14.33 3.27 4.33
CA SER A 48 -13.44 4.33 3.83
C SER A 48 -12.02 3.81 3.74
N VAL A 49 -11.40 3.94 2.58
CA VAL A 49 -9.98 3.60 2.42
C VAL A 49 -9.17 4.80 2.89
N GLU A 50 -8.34 4.60 3.91
CA GLU A 50 -7.51 5.67 4.48
C GLU A 50 -6.07 5.60 4.03
N ARG A 51 -5.57 4.40 3.73
CA ARG A 51 -4.19 4.20 3.31
C ARG A 51 -4.10 2.99 2.38
N VAL A 52 -3.19 3.07 1.42
CA VAL A 52 -2.84 1.93 0.58
C VAL A 52 -1.31 1.79 0.56
N VAL A 53 -0.85 0.55 0.55
CA VAL A 53 0.57 0.23 0.39
C VAL A 53 0.68 -0.65 -0.84
N LEU A 54 1.48 -0.20 -1.80
CA LEU A 54 1.59 -0.84 -3.11
C LEU A 54 2.92 -1.55 -3.23
N TRP A 55 2.87 -2.78 -3.69
CA TRP A 55 4.05 -3.62 -3.84
C TRP A 55 4.25 -4.05 -5.28
N ASN A 56 5.50 -3.98 -5.73
CA ASN A 56 5.94 -4.61 -6.97
C ASN A 56 6.79 -5.81 -6.55
N ARG A 57 6.13 -6.96 -6.40
CA ARG A 57 6.71 -8.18 -5.85
C ARG A 57 7.25 -7.93 -4.44
N TYR A 58 8.54 -8.03 -4.22
CA TYR A 58 9.15 -7.84 -2.90
C TYR A 58 9.54 -6.39 -2.61
N ASP A 59 9.43 -5.51 -3.62
CA ASP A 59 9.83 -4.13 -3.49
C ASP A 59 8.63 -3.23 -3.18
N LEU A 60 8.83 -2.32 -2.26
CA LEU A 60 7.81 -1.31 -1.97
C LEU A 60 7.73 -0.35 -3.15
N ALA A 61 6.59 -0.37 -3.85
CA ALA A 61 6.35 0.52 -4.98
C ALA A 61 5.87 1.90 -4.52
N GLY A 62 5.08 1.95 -3.45
CA GLY A 62 4.61 3.20 -2.90
C GLY A 62 3.67 2.99 -1.75
N ALA A 63 3.48 4.02 -0.93
CA ALA A 63 2.49 4.04 0.14
C ALA A 63 1.83 5.41 0.12
N PHE A 64 0.50 5.42 0.19
CA PHE A 64 -0.27 6.64 0.04
C PHE A 64 -1.38 6.72 1.07
N ASP A 65 -1.54 7.91 1.66
CA ASP A 65 -2.73 8.23 2.43
C ASP A 65 -3.81 8.70 1.45
N VAL A 66 -4.99 8.12 1.54
CA VAL A 66 -6.09 8.40 0.61
C VAL A 66 -7.02 9.44 1.26
N ARG A 67 -7.20 10.56 0.57
CA ARG A 67 -8.09 11.63 1.02
C ARG A 67 -9.54 11.33 0.65
N PRO A 68 -10.51 12.00 1.31
CA PRO A 68 -11.92 11.80 0.97
C PRO A 68 -12.27 12.07 -0.49
N ASP A 69 -11.52 12.93 -1.17
CA ASP A 69 -11.71 13.23 -2.59
C ASP A 69 -11.09 12.20 -3.53
N GLY A 70 -10.46 11.16 -2.97
CA GLY A 70 -9.82 10.10 -3.73
C GLY A 70 -8.35 10.35 -4.08
N ARG A 71 -7.80 11.48 -3.69
CA ARG A 71 -6.38 11.78 -3.94
C ARG A 71 -5.50 11.00 -2.99
N GLY A 72 -4.35 10.54 -3.50
CA GLY A 72 -3.34 9.88 -2.71
C GLY A 72 -2.18 10.81 -2.40
N GLU A 73 -1.80 10.91 -1.12
CA GLU A 73 -0.61 11.63 -0.70
C GLU A 73 0.47 10.64 -0.30
N PRO A 74 1.71 10.78 -0.82
CA PRO A 74 2.79 9.89 -0.42
C PRO A 74 3.00 9.92 1.09
N VAL A 75 3.11 8.72 1.67
CA VAL A 75 3.43 8.57 3.09
C VAL A 75 4.93 8.79 3.26
N VAL A 76 5.31 9.61 4.25
CA VAL A 76 6.71 9.80 4.59
C VAL A 76 7.20 8.54 5.31
N LEU A 77 8.15 7.84 4.69
CA LEU A 77 8.71 6.63 5.25
C LEU A 77 9.94 6.95 6.10
N PRO A 78 10.18 6.18 7.18
CA PRO A 78 11.39 6.37 7.96
C PRO A 78 12.62 6.06 7.12
N ALA A 79 13.72 6.74 7.40
CA ALA A 79 14.99 6.44 6.78
C ALA A 79 15.43 5.03 7.16
N ALA A 80 15.91 4.27 6.18
CA ALA A 80 16.36 2.91 6.42
C ALA A 80 17.76 2.91 7.06
#